data_5a675f801cfedd972019cf0ef767c353
#
_entry.id   5a675f801cfedd972019cf0ef767c353
#
_cell.length_a   1.000
_cell.length_b   1.000
_cell.length_c   1.000
_cell.angle_alpha   90.00
_cell.angle_beta   90.00
_cell.angle_gamma   90.00
#
_symmetry.space_group_name_H-M   'P 1'
#
loop_
_entity.id
_entity.type
_entity.pdbx_description
1 polymer ?
#
loop_
_entity_poly.entity_id
_entity_poly.type
_entity_poly.pdbx_seq_one_letter_code
_entity_poly.pdbx_strand_id
1 'polypeptide(L)'
;MGVAEVFTQFGDVYLRSLLSTWLMTIVCFIGGLALGILATVLRVSPIKPLRIAGDVYVQLFRNIPTISLLVIFVYALPYLGATLPYRTCLLVCVILVVSSFASENFMSGINAIGVGQIEAARSIGLSFVQIIRLIVIPQSLRTTVLPMTNLLIATLLTTAMGSQVPLTPPELTGMVNYVNSRSVAGISAFVVSAICYAGTSVVLGYLGNKLDEKVRIVR
;
A
#
# COMPACT_ATOMS: atom_id res chain seq x y z
N MET A 1 8.78 23.05 -25.00
CA MET A 1 7.36 22.93 -24.64
C MET A 1 7.24 23.15 -23.14
N GLY A 2 6.45 24.15 -22.73
CA GLY A 2 6.25 24.50 -21.31
C GLY A 2 5.22 23.60 -20.62
N VAL A 3 5.12 23.68 -19.28
CA VAL A 3 4.14 22.92 -18.49
C VAL A 3 2.70 23.21 -18.95
N ALA A 4 2.36 24.47 -19.26
CA ALA A 4 1.04 24.86 -19.74
C ALA A 4 0.67 24.17 -21.08
N GLU A 5 1.62 24.04 -21.99
CA GLU A 5 1.40 23.38 -23.28
C GLU A 5 1.17 21.86 -23.12
N VAL A 6 1.81 21.23 -22.13
CA VAL A 6 1.56 19.82 -21.79
C VAL A 6 0.12 19.62 -21.34
N PHE A 7 -0.43 20.53 -20.53
CA PHE A 7 -1.83 20.47 -20.10
C PHE A 7 -2.82 20.70 -21.24
N THR A 8 -2.54 21.62 -22.16
CA THR A 8 -3.44 21.89 -23.29
C THR A 8 -3.45 20.74 -24.28
N GLN A 9 -2.31 20.08 -24.49
CA GLN A 9 -2.19 19.02 -25.49
C GLN A 9 -2.51 17.61 -24.94
N PHE A 10 -2.20 17.33 -23.66
CA PHE A 10 -2.31 16.00 -23.06
C PHE A 10 -3.20 15.94 -21.81
N GLY A 11 -3.95 16.99 -21.51
CA GLY A 11 -4.73 17.13 -20.27
C GLY A 11 -5.71 15.97 -20.03
N ASP A 12 -6.43 15.54 -21.07
CA ASP A 12 -7.36 14.41 -20.98
C ASP A 12 -6.66 13.11 -20.58
N VAL A 13 -5.48 12.87 -21.17
CA VAL A 13 -4.70 11.66 -20.88
C VAL A 13 -4.13 11.74 -19.47
N TYR A 14 -3.69 12.95 -19.02
CA TYR A 14 -3.25 13.15 -17.64
C TYR A 14 -4.36 12.90 -16.63
N LEU A 15 -5.57 13.37 -16.89
CA LEU A 15 -6.71 13.12 -16.02
C LEU A 15 -6.99 11.61 -15.89
N ARG A 16 -7.02 10.90 -17.01
CA ARG A 16 -7.20 9.43 -17.01
C ARG A 16 -6.06 8.72 -16.29
N SER A 17 -4.83 9.19 -16.42
CA SER A 17 -3.66 8.62 -15.75
C SER A 17 -3.68 8.87 -14.26
N LEU A 18 -4.10 10.05 -13.82
CA LEU A 18 -4.32 10.38 -12.41
C LEU A 18 -5.39 9.47 -11.80
N LEU A 19 -6.53 9.32 -12.45
CA LEU A 19 -7.60 8.43 -12.01
C LEU A 19 -7.14 6.96 -11.98
N SER A 20 -6.37 6.52 -12.99
CA SER A 20 -5.78 5.18 -13.04
C SER A 20 -4.83 4.95 -11.86
N THR A 21 -3.98 5.92 -11.54
CA THR A 21 -3.06 5.88 -10.39
C THR A 21 -3.83 5.78 -9.08
N TRP A 22 -4.86 6.60 -8.87
CA TRP A 22 -5.68 6.55 -7.66
C TRP A 22 -6.44 5.23 -7.53
N LEU A 23 -7.05 4.75 -8.61
CA LEU A 23 -7.75 3.46 -8.62
C LEU A 23 -6.81 2.31 -8.27
N MET A 24 -5.63 2.25 -8.89
CA MET A 24 -4.63 1.22 -8.57
C MET A 24 -4.18 1.33 -7.11
N THR A 25 -3.96 2.54 -6.61
CA THR A 25 -3.59 2.78 -5.20
C THR A 25 -4.66 2.24 -4.25
N ILE A 26 -5.94 2.56 -4.49
CA ILE A 26 -7.06 2.11 -3.66
C ILE A 26 -7.18 0.58 -3.69
N VAL A 27 -7.13 -0.02 -4.88
CA VAL A 27 -7.23 -1.48 -5.04
C VAL A 27 -6.06 -2.18 -4.33
N CYS A 28 -4.82 -1.68 -4.53
CA CYS A 28 -3.64 -2.26 -3.89
C CYS A 28 -3.68 -2.08 -2.38
N PHE A 29 -4.10 -0.93 -1.88
CA PHE A 29 -4.17 -0.67 -0.45
C PHE A 29 -5.24 -1.53 0.23
N ILE A 30 -6.47 -1.58 -0.31
CA ILE A 30 -7.55 -2.41 0.24
C ILE A 30 -7.19 -3.89 0.18
N GLY A 31 -6.69 -4.38 -0.95
CA GLY A 31 -6.23 -5.77 -1.10
C GLY A 31 -5.07 -6.08 -0.16
N GLY A 32 -4.11 -5.15 -0.03
CA GLY A 32 -3.00 -5.25 0.90
C GLY A 32 -3.43 -5.27 2.36
N LEU A 33 -4.41 -4.44 2.74
CA LEU A 33 -4.99 -4.48 4.10
C LEU A 33 -5.67 -5.81 4.39
N ALA A 34 -6.50 -6.32 3.46
CA ALA A 34 -7.20 -7.59 3.64
C ALA A 34 -6.23 -8.76 3.85
N LEU A 35 -5.22 -8.89 2.99
CA LEU A 35 -4.18 -9.91 3.15
C LEU A 35 -3.29 -9.64 4.37
N GLY A 36 -3.01 -8.38 4.69
CA GLY A 36 -2.24 -7.99 5.88
C GLY A 36 -2.93 -8.38 7.18
N ILE A 37 -4.25 -8.21 7.27
CA ILE A 37 -5.05 -8.69 8.40
C ILE A 37 -4.95 -10.22 8.49
N LEU A 38 -5.11 -10.93 7.39
CA LEU A 38 -5.00 -12.39 7.36
C LEU A 38 -3.60 -12.84 7.84
N ALA A 39 -2.54 -12.24 7.32
CA ALA A 39 -1.18 -12.51 7.75
C ALA A 39 -0.99 -12.24 9.26
N THR A 40 -1.56 -11.15 9.77
CA THR A 40 -1.51 -10.82 11.20
C THR A 40 -2.24 -11.86 12.05
N VAL A 41 -3.42 -12.33 11.61
CA VAL A 41 -4.17 -13.40 12.30
C VAL A 41 -3.35 -14.68 12.37
N LEU A 42 -2.65 -15.05 11.30
CA LEU A 42 -1.75 -16.20 11.31
C LEU A 42 -0.61 -16.00 12.32
N ARG A 43 -0.01 -14.82 12.37
CA ARG A 43 1.15 -14.48 13.24
C ARG A 43 0.79 -14.44 14.73
N VAL A 44 -0.43 -14.06 15.07
CA VAL A 44 -0.89 -14.08 16.48
C VAL A 44 -1.52 -15.42 16.88
N SER A 45 -1.59 -16.38 15.97
CA SER A 45 -2.16 -17.71 16.24
C SER A 45 -1.40 -18.46 17.34
N PRO A 46 -2.11 -19.14 18.26
CA PRO A 46 -1.48 -20.05 19.21
C PRO A 46 -0.86 -21.28 18.54
N ILE A 47 -1.25 -21.59 17.30
CA ILE A 47 -0.79 -22.74 16.53
C ILE A 47 0.56 -22.41 15.87
N LYS A 48 1.65 -23.00 16.36
CA LYS A 48 3.02 -22.72 15.93
C LYS A 48 3.24 -22.77 14.40
N PRO A 49 2.76 -23.80 13.65
CA PRO A 49 2.90 -23.83 12.18
C PRO A 49 2.26 -22.63 11.47
N LEU A 50 1.07 -22.18 11.91
CA LEU A 50 0.39 -21.02 11.32
C LEU A 50 1.17 -19.74 11.58
N ARG A 51 1.69 -19.57 12.79
CA ARG A 51 2.52 -18.42 13.14
C ARG A 51 3.79 -18.35 12.28
N ILE A 52 4.48 -19.48 12.14
CA ILE A 52 5.67 -19.57 11.29
C ILE A 52 5.34 -19.25 9.82
N ALA A 53 4.24 -19.78 9.29
CA ALA A 53 3.81 -19.49 7.92
C ALA A 53 3.53 -17.98 7.72
N GLY A 54 2.85 -17.34 8.66
CA GLY A 54 2.60 -15.89 8.65
C GLY A 54 3.90 -15.06 8.73
N ASP A 55 4.83 -15.45 9.59
CA ASP A 55 6.13 -14.77 9.72
C ASP A 55 6.97 -14.93 8.45
N VAL A 56 7.04 -16.14 7.88
CA VAL A 56 7.77 -16.40 6.62
C VAL A 56 7.18 -15.58 5.49
N TYR A 57 5.84 -15.54 5.35
CA TYR A 57 5.16 -14.72 4.35
C TYR A 57 5.55 -13.24 4.45
N VAL A 58 5.44 -12.67 5.64
CA VAL A 58 5.74 -11.25 5.87
C VAL A 58 7.21 -10.95 5.62
N GLN A 59 8.12 -11.78 6.12
CA GLN A 59 9.57 -11.59 5.90
C GLN A 59 9.94 -11.72 4.43
N LEU A 60 9.33 -12.65 3.70
CA LEU A 60 9.57 -12.82 2.27
C LEU A 60 9.21 -11.53 1.51
N PHE A 61 7.94 -11.08 1.61
CA PHE A 61 7.46 -9.97 0.78
C PHE A 61 7.94 -8.58 1.24
N ARG A 62 8.36 -8.41 2.50
CA ARG A 62 9.03 -7.18 2.96
C ARG A 62 10.44 -7.01 2.42
N ASN A 63 11.16 -8.10 2.21
CA ASN A 63 12.59 -8.08 1.89
C ASN A 63 12.88 -8.26 0.39
N ILE A 64 11.87 -8.57 -0.43
CA ILE A 64 12.01 -8.62 -1.89
C ILE A 64 11.73 -7.22 -2.45
N PRO A 65 12.65 -6.64 -3.26
CA PRO A 65 12.36 -5.40 -3.97
C PRO A 65 11.11 -5.56 -4.84
N THR A 66 10.15 -4.64 -4.71
CA THR A 66 8.87 -4.75 -5.43
C THR A 66 9.07 -4.81 -6.95
N ILE A 67 10.07 -4.08 -7.47
CA ILE A 67 10.40 -4.14 -8.91
C ILE A 67 10.85 -5.54 -9.34
N SER A 68 11.59 -6.26 -8.51
CA SER A 68 12.01 -7.64 -8.81
C SER A 68 10.82 -8.58 -8.88
N LEU A 69 9.82 -8.41 -8.00
CA LEU A 69 8.56 -9.15 -8.10
C LEU A 69 7.84 -8.84 -9.42
N LEU A 70 7.75 -7.57 -9.80
CA LEU A 70 7.12 -7.20 -11.08
C LEU A 70 7.82 -7.86 -12.28
N VAL A 71 9.15 -7.86 -12.29
CA VAL A 71 9.95 -8.53 -13.34
C VAL A 71 9.64 -10.02 -13.38
N ILE A 72 9.55 -10.69 -12.22
CA ILE A 72 9.20 -12.12 -12.14
C ILE A 72 7.80 -12.36 -12.72
N PHE A 73 6.80 -11.58 -12.32
CA PHE A 73 5.41 -11.75 -12.78
C PHE A 73 5.25 -11.46 -14.28
N VAL A 74 5.98 -10.47 -14.80
CA VAL A 74 5.86 -10.06 -16.20
C VAL A 74 6.68 -10.97 -17.13
N TYR A 75 7.89 -11.34 -16.73
CA TYR A 75 8.83 -12.03 -17.63
C TYR A 75 9.05 -13.48 -17.28
N ALA A 76 9.09 -13.87 -16.00
CA ALA A 76 9.37 -15.26 -15.63
C ALA A 76 8.09 -16.13 -15.60
N LEU A 77 6.96 -15.58 -15.14
CA LEU A 77 5.70 -16.35 -15.02
C LEU A 77 5.20 -16.91 -16.36
N PRO A 78 5.30 -16.19 -17.52
CA PRO A 78 4.94 -16.75 -18.82
C PRO A 78 5.72 -18.01 -19.21
N TYR A 79 7.00 -18.14 -18.82
CA TYR A 79 7.77 -19.37 -19.06
C TYR A 79 7.24 -20.57 -18.26
N LEU A 80 6.48 -20.33 -17.20
CA LEU A 80 5.79 -21.36 -16.43
C LEU A 80 4.37 -21.64 -16.95
N GLY A 81 4.01 -21.09 -18.10
CA GLY A 81 2.71 -21.29 -18.76
C GLY A 81 1.58 -20.39 -18.23
N ALA A 82 1.87 -19.43 -17.35
CA ALA A 82 0.88 -18.52 -16.79
C ALA A 82 1.13 -17.06 -17.27
N THR A 83 0.22 -16.52 -18.07
CA THR A 83 0.28 -15.13 -18.54
C THR A 83 -0.81 -14.30 -17.88
N LEU A 84 -0.42 -13.15 -17.31
CA LEU A 84 -1.33 -12.19 -16.70
C LEU A 84 -1.24 -10.85 -17.43
N PRO A 85 -2.33 -10.07 -17.51
CA PRO A 85 -2.26 -8.68 -17.98
C PRO A 85 -1.27 -7.87 -17.13
N TYR A 86 -0.50 -6.97 -17.74
CA TYR A 86 0.51 -6.15 -17.05
C TYR A 86 -0.03 -5.43 -15.83
N ARG A 87 -1.25 -4.88 -15.93
CA ARG A 87 -1.93 -4.23 -14.80
C ARG A 87 -2.16 -5.20 -13.64
N THR A 88 -2.58 -6.43 -13.93
CA THR A 88 -2.77 -7.47 -12.92
C THR A 88 -1.46 -7.86 -12.27
N CYS A 89 -0.38 -8.01 -13.05
CA CYS A 89 0.96 -8.27 -12.50
C CYS A 89 1.36 -7.18 -11.50
N LEU A 90 1.20 -5.91 -11.89
CA LEU A 90 1.49 -4.77 -11.01
C LEU A 90 0.64 -4.80 -9.73
N LEU A 91 -0.67 -4.96 -9.86
CA LEU A 91 -1.59 -4.97 -8.71
C LEU A 91 -1.24 -6.09 -7.74
N VAL A 92 -1.02 -7.32 -8.23
CA VAL A 92 -0.67 -8.48 -7.38
C VAL A 92 0.65 -8.24 -6.66
N CYS A 93 1.69 -7.79 -7.37
CA CYS A 93 2.98 -7.48 -6.75
C CYS A 93 2.87 -6.45 -5.64
N VAL A 94 2.16 -5.34 -5.90
CA VAL A 94 2.00 -4.27 -4.90
C VAL A 94 1.14 -4.74 -3.74
N ILE A 95 0.06 -5.49 -3.96
CA ILE A 95 -0.79 -6.06 -2.91
C ILE A 95 0.02 -6.96 -1.96
N LEU A 96 0.87 -7.84 -2.49
CA LEU A 96 1.70 -8.74 -1.70
C LEU A 96 2.67 -7.96 -0.79
N VAL A 97 3.32 -6.95 -1.33
CA VAL A 97 4.25 -6.11 -0.56
C VAL A 97 3.50 -5.25 0.46
N VAL A 98 2.44 -4.56 0.06
CA VAL A 98 1.61 -3.74 0.96
C VAL A 98 1.04 -4.58 2.10
N SER A 99 0.61 -5.81 1.84
CA SER A 99 0.07 -6.70 2.87
C SER A 99 1.10 -7.07 3.94
N SER A 100 2.35 -7.26 3.54
CA SER A 100 3.43 -7.56 4.48
C SER A 100 3.72 -6.38 5.41
N PHE A 101 3.77 -5.15 4.87
CA PHE A 101 3.92 -3.93 5.68
C PHE A 101 2.68 -3.62 6.52
N ALA A 102 1.47 -3.87 6.01
CA ALA A 102 0.24 -3.74 6.78
C ALA A 102 0.23 -4.67 7.99
N SER A 103 0.65 -5.93 7.81
CA SER A 103 0.79 -6.89 8.92
C SER A 103 1.79 -6.41 9.98
N GLU A 104 2.93 -5.82 9.58
CA GLU A 104 3.87 -5.25 10.55
C GLU A 104 3.27 -4.07 11.31
N ASN A 105 2.57 -3.17 10.62
CA ASN A 105 1.90 -2.05 11.27
C ASN A 105 0.85 -2.53 12.28
N PHE A 106 0.06 -3.56 11.95
CA PHE A 106 -0.89 -4.16 12.87
C PHE A 106 -0.19 -4.81 14.06
N MET A 107 0.90 -5.58 13.83
CA MET A 107 1.68 -6.18 14.93
C MET A 107 2.29 -5.12 15.83
N SER A 108 2.80 -4.02 15.27
CA SER A 108 3.29 -2.88 16.05
C SER A 108 2.19 -2.28 16.93
N GLY A 109 0.98 -2.11 16.39
CA GLY A 109 -0.18 -1.64 17.14
C GLY A 109 -0.59 -2.58 18.27
N ILE A 110 -0.56 -3.90 18.04
CA ILE A 110 -0.84 -4.91 19.06
C ILE A 110 0.22 -4.88 20.15
N ASN A 111 1.50 -4.82 19.79
CA ASN A 111 2.62 -4.80 20.73
C ASN A 111 2.71 -3.51 21.56
N ALA A 112 2.06 -2.43 21.10
CA ALA A 112 1.97 -1.18 21.86
C ALA A 112 1.02 -1.25 23.08
N ILE A 113 0.23 -2.33 23.19
CA ILE A 113 -0.71 -2.52 24.31
C ILE A 113 0.07 -3.05 25.52
N GLY A 114 -0.03 -2.34 26.64
CA GLY A 114 0.68 -2.71 27.86
C GLY A 114 0.23 -4.08 28.38
N VAL A 115 1.21 -4.92 28.76
CA VAL A 115 0.97 -6.26 29.33
C VAL A 115 0.03 -6.19 30.53
N GLY A 116 0.16 -5.18 31.39
CA GLY A 116 -0.69 -4.97 32.55
C GLY A 116 -2.18 -4.83 32.25
N GLN A 117 -2.55 -4.27 31.06
CA GLN A 117 -3.95 -4.22 30.63
C GLN A 117 -4.51 -5.61 30.32
N ILE A 118 -3.68 -6.46 29.74
CA ILE A 118 -4.06 -7.85 29.42
C ILE A 118 -4.18 -8.67 30.68
N GLU A 119 -3.26 -8.49 31.64
CA GLU A 119 -3.28 -9.16 32.95
C GLU A 119 -4.48 -8.72 33.77
N ALA A 120 -4.76 -7.42 33.86
CA ALA A 120 -5.94 -6.90 34.51
C ALA A 120 -7.24 -7.45 33.93
N ALA A 121 -7.34 -7.51 32.60
CA ALA A 121 -8.50 -8.09 31.93
C ALA A 121 -8.69 -9.59 32.26
N ARG A 122 -7.59 -10.35 32.35
CA ARG A 122 -7.64 -11.76 32.79
C ARG A 122 -8.07 -11.89 34.24
N SER A 123 -7.61 -11.01 35.10
CA SER A 123 -7.94 -11.02 36.55
C SER A 123 -9.43 -10.79 36.81
N ILE A 124 -10.12 -10.04 35.94
CA ILE A 124 -11.58 -9.86 36.01
C ILE A 124 -12.36 -10.91 35.21
N GLY A 125 -11.69 -11.98 34.74
CA GLY A 125 -12.32 -13.16 34.14
C GLY A 125 -12.65 -13.03 32.65
N LEU A 126 -12.12 -12.04 31.90
CA LEU A 126 -12.34 -11.95 30.47
C LEU A 126 -11.66 -13.11 29.71
N SER A 127 -12.41 -13.76 28.83
CA SER A 127 -11.86 -14.78 27.94
C SER A 127 -10.89 -14.17 26.92
N PHE A 128 -10.03 -15.01 26.34
CA PHE A 128 -9.08 -14.57 25.30
C PHE A 128 -9.76 -13.81 24.16
N VAL A 129 -10.88 -14.31 23.66
CA VAL A 129 -11.64 -13.67 22.56
C VAL A 129 -12.20 -12.30 23.00
N GLN A 130 -12.67 -12.18 24.24
CA GLN A 130 -13.15 -10.90 24.77
C GLN A 130 -12.01 -9.89 24.91
N ILE A 131 -10.84 -10.32 25.39
CA ILE A 131 -9.65 -9.45 25.47
C ILE A 131 -9.27 -8.94 24.07
N ILE A 132 -9.17 -9.84 23.09
CA ILE A 132 -8.84 -9.44 21.72
C ILE A 132 -9.87 -8.45 21.17
N ARG A 133 -11.15 -8.75 21.29
CA ARG A 133 -12.22 -7.93 20.67
C ARG A 133 -12.45 -6.60 21.38
N LEU A 134 -12.40 -6.58 22.72
CA LEU A 134 -12.79 -5.40 23.51
C LEU A 134 -11.61 -4.49 23.86
N ILE A 135 -10.38 -5.02 23.90
CA ILE A 135 -9.19 -4.28 24.34
C ILE A 135 -8.18 -4.14 23.21
N VAL A 136 -7.75 -5.27 22.63
CA VAL A 136 -6.62 -5.28 21.70
C VAL A 136 -7.01 -4.62 20.36
N ILE A 137 -8.06 -5.09 19.71
CA ILE A 137 -8.45 -4.57 18.38
C ILE A 137 -8.74 -3.06 18.43
N PRO A 138 -9.59 -2.53 19.32
CA PRO A 138 -9.91 -1.11 19.31
C PRO A 138 -8.71 -0.21 19.58
N GLN A 139 -7.79 -0.63 20.45
CA GLN A 139 -6.60 0.15 20.76
C GLN A 139 -5.55 0.06 19.65
N SER A 140 -5.29 -1.14 19.12
CA SER A 140 -4.31 -1.31 18.03
C SER A 140 -4.74 -0.57 16.76
N LEU A 141 -6.02 -0.57 16.40
CA LEU A 141 -6.52 0.18 15.25
C LEU A 141 -6.27 1.69 15.39
N ARG A 142 -6.45 2.24 16.58
CA ARG A 142 -6.19 3.68 16.82
C ARG A 142 -4.70 4.03 16.72
N THR A 143 -3.83 3.18 17.21
CA THR A 143 -2.37 3.43 17.15
C THR A 143 -1.78 3.19 15.76
N THR A 144 -2.50 2.51 14.86
CA THR A 144 -2.02 2.21 13.51
C THR A 144 -2.49 3.21 12.45
N VAL A 145 -3.30 4.22 12.78
CA VAL A 145 -3.83 5.20 11.81
C VAL A 145 -2.69 5.89 11.05
N LEU A 146 -1.72 6.44 11.75
CA LEU A 146 -0.60 7.15 11.12
C LEU A 146 0.33 6.23 10.31
N PRO A 147 0.76 5.06 10.83
CA PRO A 147 1.48 4.07 10.03
C PRO A 147 0.72 3.61 8.78
N MET A 148 -0.60 3.44 8.86
CA MET A 148 -1.42 3.06 7.70
C MET A 148 -1.56 4.19 6.68
N THR A 149 -1.64 5.44 7.13
CA THR A 149 -1.60 6.61 6.25
C THR A 149 -0.28 6.67 5.47
N ASN A 150 0.85 6.46 6.15
CA ASN A 150 2.15 6.40 5.52
C ASN A 150 2.26 5.24 4.53
N LEU A 151 1.68 4.09 4.86
CA LEU A 151 1.61 2.95 3.95
C LEU A 151 0.74 3.23 2.72
N LEU A 152 -0.36 3.97 2.87
CA LEU A 152 -1.20 4.41 1.74
C LEU A 152 -0.41 5.34 0.79
N ILE A 153 0.32 6.30 1.34
CA ILE A 153 1.20 7.19 0.55
C ILE A 153 2.30 6.37 -0.14
N ALA A 154 2.94 5.45 0.57
CA ALA A 154 3.94 4.56 -0.02
C ALA A 154 3.34 3.70 -1.14
N THR A 155 2.10 3.20 -0.98
CA THR A 155 1.37 2.47 -2.01
C THR A 155 1.14 3.34 -3.25
N LEU A 156 0.71 4.59 -3.08
CA LEU A 156 0.55 5.55 -4.17
C LEU A 156 1.85 5.71 -4.95
N LEU A 157 2.97 5.96 -4.27
CA LEU A 157 4.27 6.15 -4.91
C LEU A 157 4.78 4.86 -5.58
N THR A 158 4.47 3.70 -5.02
CA THR A 158 4.85 2.40 -5.60
C THR A 158 4.13 2.12 -6.92
N THR A 159 2.94 2.69 -7.17
CA THR A 159 2.26 2.55 -8.48
C THR A 159 3.08 3.10 -9.64
N ALA A 160 4.04 4.02 -9.38
CA ALA A 160 4.97 4.55 -10.38
C ALA A 160 5.80 3.46 -11.10
N MET A 161 5.94 2.27 -10.49
CA MET A 161 6.55 1.10 -11.14
C MET A 161 5.76 0.64 -12.37
N GLY A 162 4.51 1.03 -12.52
CA GLY A 162 3.71 0.80 -13.71
C GLY A 162 4.31 1.38 -14.99
N SER A 163 5.20 2.39 -14.86
CA SER A 163 5.96 2.94 -15.99
C SER A 163 6.91 1.95 -16.67
N GLN A 164 7.24 0.84 -15.97
CA GLN A 164 8.12 -0.21 -16.48
C GLN A 164 7.39 -1.22 -17.38
N VAL A 165 6.08 -1.13 -17.48
CA VAL A 165 5.24 -2.02 -18.28
C VAL A 165 4.21 -1.21 -19.10
N PRO A 166 3.77 -1.69 -20.27
CA PRO A 166 2.81 -0.96 -21.11
C PRO A 166 1.40 -1.01 -20.48
N LEU A 167 1.05 0.01 -19.73
CA LEU A 167 -0.30 0.19 -19.19
C LEU A 167 -1.16 1.09 -20.07
N THR A 168 -2.44 0.76 -20.20
CA THR A 168 -3.45 1.58 -20.89
C THR A 168 -4.69 1.74 -19.99
N PRO A 169 -5.05 2.97 -19.56
CA PRO A 169 -4.21 4.17 -19.60
C PRO A 169 -2.93 4.02 -18.79
N PRO A 170 -1.85 4.77 -19.11
CA PRO A 170 -0.66 4.78 -18.28
C PRO A 170 -0.98 5.32 -16.88
N GLU A 171 -0.13 5.04 -15.90
CA GLU A 171 -0.13 5.78 -14.64
C GLU A 171 0.69 7.09 -14.79
N LEU A 172 0.72 7.92 -13.73
CA LEU A 172 1.32 9.26 -13.81
C LEU A 172 2.80 9.27 -14.24
N THR A 173 3.62 8.30 -13.82
CA THR A 173 5.02 8.22 -14.27
C THR A 173 5.12 7.73 -15.70
N GLY A 174 4.25 6.81 -16.12
CA GLY A 174 4.14 6.35 -17.50
C GLY A 174 3.78 7.47 -18.48
N MET A 175 3.13 8.55 -17.99
CA MET A 175 2.86 9.76 -18.80
C MET A 175 4.14 10.43 -19.30
N VAL A 176 5.24 10.34 -18.56
CA VAL A 176 6.53 10.89 -19.01
C VAL A 176 6.97 10.21 -20.31
N ASN A 177 6.91 8.89 -20.35
CA ASN A 177 7.23 8.10 -21.55
C ASN A 177 6.21 8.35 -22.66
N TYR A 178 4.92 8.45 -22.32
CA TYR A 178 3.84 8.72 -23.28
C TYR A 178 4.01 10.07 -23.98
N VAL A 179 4.32 11.13 -23.24
CA VAL A 179 4.56 12.48 -23.78
C VAL A 179 5.87 12.52 -24.54
N ASN A 180 6.95 11.94 -23.99
CA ASN A 180 8.28 11.98 -24.62
C ASN A 180 8.33 11.23 -25.95
N SER A 181 7.48 10.22 -26.15
CA SER A 181 7.36 9.53 -27.44
C SER A 181 6.61 10.33 -28.52
N ARG A 182 5.95 11.43 -28.15
CA ARG A 182 5.12 12.26 -29.04
C ARG A 182 5.60 13.71 -29.16
N SER A 183 6.44 14.16 -28.25
CA SER A 183 6.95 15.53 -28.18
C SER A 183 8.26 15.58 -27.40
N VAL A 184 8.99 16.70 -27.52
CA VAL A 184 10.23 16.95 -26.73
C VAL A 184 9.91 17.56 -25.35
N ALA A 185 8.82 17.15 -24.72
CA ALA A 185 8.30 17.74 -23.48
C ALA A 185 8.45 16.81 -22.26
N GLY A 186 9.34 15.83 -22.31
CA GLY A 186 9.52 14.83 -21.24
C GLY A 186 9.82 15.44 -19.86
N ILE A 187 10.63 16.50 -19.79
CA ILE A 187 10.93 17.20 -18.52
C ILE A 187 9.67 17.88 -17.97
N SER A 188 8.90 18.58 -18.81
CA SER A 188 7.65 19.21 -18.38
C SER A 188 6.61 18.18 -17.95
N ALA A 189 6.52 17.05 -18.64
CA ALA A 189 5.68 15.92 -18.25
C ALA A 189 6.08 15.33 -16.89
N PHE A 190 7.39 15.17 -16.65
CA PHE A 190 7.89 14.72 -15.35
C PHE A 190 7.50 15.68 -14.23
N VAL A 191 7.66 17.00 -14.43
CA VAL A 191 7.29 18.02 -13.44
C VAL A 191 5.79 17.94 -13.11
N VAL A 192 4.92 17.82 -14.13
CA VAL A 192 3.47 17.67 -13.93
C VAL A 192 3.16 16.41 -13.13
N SER A 193 3.72 15.29 -13.50
CA SER A 193 3.50 14.02 -12.79
C SER A 193 4.00 14.09 -11.33
N ALA A 194 5.18 14.69 -11.09
CA ALA A 194 5.72 14.88 -9.76
C ALA A 194 4.81 15.76 -8.88
N ILE A 195 4.27 16.87 -9.43
CA ILE A 195 3.32 17.73 -8.73
C ILE A 195 2.03 16.95 -8.39
N CYS A 196 1.51 16.13 -9.29
CA CYS A 196 0.33 15.32 -9.03
C CYS A 196 0.56 14.29 -7.91
N TYR A 197 1.71 13.60 -7.89
CA TYR A 197 2.07 12.69 -6.80
C TYR A 197 2.25 13.43 -5.48
N ALA A 198 3.03 14.53 -5.47
CA ALA A 198 3.28 15.32 -4.28
C ALA A 198 1.98 15.90 -3.71
N GLY A 199 1.15 16.50 -4.56
CA GLY A 199 -0.14 17.07 -4.16
C GLY A 199 -1.07 16.01 -3.54
N THR A 200 -1.19 14.84 -4.18
CA THR A 200 -1.98 13.73 -3.64
C THR A 200 -1.41 13.25 -2.30
N SER A 201 -0.08 13.09 -2.18
CA SER A 201 0.57 12.64 -0.95
C SER A 201 0.36 13.63 0.20
N VAL A 202 0.47 14.94 -0.06
CA VAL A 202 0.23 15.99 0.94
C VAL A 202 -1.22 15.96 1.43
N VAL A 203 -2.18 15.82 0.52
CA VAL A 203 -3.61 15.71 0.89
C VAL A 203 -3.86 14.46 1.74
N LEU A 204 -3.34 13.30 1.34
CA LEU A 204 -3.47 12.06 2.11
C LEU A 204 -2.83 12.19 3.50
N GLY A 205 -1.63 12.78 3.59
CA GLY A 205 -0.93 13.02 4.85
C GLY A 205 -1.71 13.94 5.78
N TYR A 206 -2.25 15.05 5.24
CA TYR A 206 -3.10 15.96 6.00
C TYR A 206 -4.36 15.28 6.55
N LEU A 207 -5.07 14.52 5.70
CA LEU A 207 -6.26 13.80 6.11
C LEU A 207 -5.95 12.72 7.16
N GLY A 208 -4.82 12.00 6.99
CA GLY A 208 -4.36 11.00 7.94
C GLY A 208 -4.01 11.59 9.29
N ASN A 209 -3.28 12.71 9.33
CA ASN A 209 -2.98 13.43 10.57
C ASN A 209 -4.26 13.90 11.28
N LYS A 210 -5.20 14.47 10.54
CA LYS A 210 -6.48 14.92 11.09
C LYS A 210 -7.32 13.75 11.63
N LEU A 211 -7.23 12.58 11.01
CA LEU A 211 -7.89 11.38 11.50
C LEU A 211 -7.20 10.87 12.77
N ASP A 212 -5.87 10.84 12.80
CA ASP A 212 -5.09 10.43 13.98
C ASP A 212 -5.41 11.30 15.20
N GLU A 213 -5.45 12.63 15.03
CA GLU A 213 -5.82 13.57 16.09
C GLU A 213 -7.19 13.26 16.72
N LYS A 214 -8.17 12.80 15.90
CA LYS A 214 -9.52 12.47 16.38
C LYS A 214 -9.59 11.15 17.15
N VAL A 215 -8.75 10.17 16.79
CA VAL A 215 -8.87 8.80 17.33
C VAL A 215 -7.77 8.46 18.33
N ARG A 216 -6.72 9.28 18.41
CA ARG A 216 -5.56 9.08 19.26
C ARG A 216 -5.98 9.09 20.75
N ILE A 217 -5.53 8.09 21.47
CA ILE A 217 -5.68 8.04 22.93
C ILE A 217 -4.57 8.92 23.52
N VAL A 218 -4.94 10.05 24.10
CA VAL A 218 -4.01 10.85 24.92
C VAL A 218 -3.73 10.05 26.19
N ARG A 219 -2.49 9.65 26.36
CA ARG A 219 -2.00 8.96 27.58
C ARG A 219 -1.46 10.01 28.55
#